data_471535294861dcc153a75285d058879c
#
_entry.id   471535294861dcc153a75285d058879c
#
_cell.length_a   1.000
_cell.length_b   1.000
_cell.length_c   1.000
_cell.angle_alpha   90.00
_cell.angle_beta   90.00
_cell.angle_gamma   90.00
#
_symmetry.space_group_name_H-M   'P 1'
#
loop_
_entity.id
_entity.type
_entity.pdbx_description
1 polymer ?
#
loop_
_entity_poly.entity_id
_entity_poly.type
_entity_poly.pdbx_seq_one_letter_code
_entity_poly.pdbx_strand_id
1 'polypeptide(L)'
;MDVLTEDKAVRQEYQLGVSGGTHKTKYAFSLGYLDDKGVLITTKFKRYSLRANVDHSVNDWMKLGASASYAYTNQNSSQYSDTQTGNAWYTGQFMAPIYPVYLKDDSGANLLDEFGNKQYDYGENGRPKAANFNVVGNLYDNSNEILRDNSGVRAYAIIGGDSDAMGIFKGLSFSTNFGADITNMNRTSYYNPYHGDGKSQ
;
A
#
# COMPACT_ATOMS: atom_id res chain seq x y z
N MET A 1 16.04 -15.88 -12.51
CA MET A 1 14.82 -15.13 -12.22
C MET A 1 14.04 -15.70 -11.04
N ASP A 2 14.00 -17.00 -10.88
CA ASP A 2 13.22 -17.70 -9.84
C ASP A 2 13.58 -17.31 -8.39
N VAL A 3 14.79 -16.76 -8.17
CA VAL A 3 15.24 -16.31 -6.84
C VAL A 3 14.62 -14.98 -6.41
N LEU A 4 14.06 -14.23 -7.36
CA LEU A 4 13.52 -12.87 -7.15
C LEU A 4 12.01 -12.86 -7.03
N THR A 5 11.36 -13.93 -7.49
CA THR A 5 9.90 -13.97 -7.63
C THR A 5 9.27 -14.95 -6.67
N GLU A 6 8.11 -14.60 -6.18
CA GLU A 6 7.24 -15.51 -5.42
C GLU A 6 6.70 -16.59 -6.36
N ASP A 7 6.64 -17.82 -5.89
CA ASP A 7 6.06 -18.94 -6.64
C ASP A 7 4.57 -18.71 -6.94
N LYS A 8 3.89 -17.97 -6.09
CA LYS A 8 2.48 -17.63 -6.22
C LYS A 8 2.21 -16.20 -5.74
N ALA A 9 2.02 -15.30 -6.67
CA ALA A 9 1.44 -14.00 -6.40
C ALA A 9 -0.09 -14.15 -6.34
N VAL A 10 -0.69 -13.96 -5.17
CA VAL A 10 -2.13 -14.14 -4.95
C VAL A 10 -2.73 -12.80 -4.52
N ARG A 11 -3.77 -12.37 -5.23
CA ARG A 11 -4.59 -11.22 -4.87
C ARG A 11 -5.97 -11.69 -4.43
N GLN A 12 -6.41 -11.20 -3.28
CA GLN A 12 -7.73 -11.45 -2.71
C GLN A 12 -8.40 -10.12 -2.40
N GLU A 13 -9.63 -9.97 -2.86
CA GLU A 13 -10.41 -8.76 -2.63
C GLU A 13 -11.83 -9.15 -2.20
N TYR A 14 -12.27 -8.60 -1.09
CA TYR A 14 -13.61 -8.81 -0.54
C TYR A 14 -14.26 -7.47 -0.31
N GLN A 15 -15.50 -7.35 -0.74
CA GLN A 15 -16.30 -6.16 -0.53
C GLN A 15 -17.69 -6.55 -0.03
N LEU A 16 -18.12 -5.92 1.04
CA LEU A 16 -19.46 -6.03 1.59
C LEU A 16 -20.12 -4.66 1.60
N GLY A 17 -21.33 -4.57 1.07
CA GLY A 17 -22.12 -3.36 1.06
C GLY A 17 -23.53 -3.60 1.55
N VAL A 18 -24.04 -2.67 2.35
CA VAL A 18 -25.42 -2.64 2.83
C VAL A 18 -25.96 -1.24 2.57
N SER A 19 -27.12 -1.17 1.93
CA SER A 19 -27.83 0.07 1.73
C SER A 19 -29.32 -0.12 1.97
N GLY A 20 -29.96 0.93 2.43
CA GLY A 20 -31.39 0.91 2.69
C GLY A 20 -31.90 2.31 2.99
N GLY A 21 -33.17 2.38 3.30
CA GLY A 21 -33.76 3.65 3.69
C GLY A 21 -35.27 3.65 3.67
N THR A 22 -35.79 4.79 4.03
CA THR A 22 -37.19 5.16 3.99
C THR A 22 -37.36 6.36 3.06
N HIS A 23 -38.59 6.89 2.95
CA HIS A 23 -38.81 8.16 2.22
C HIS A 23 -38.00 9.34 2.79
N LYS A 24 -37.68 9.30 4.10
CA LYS A 24 -36.98 10.37 4.79
C LYS A 24 -35.51 10.13 5.00
N THR A 25 -35.09 8.87 5.13
CA THR A 25 -33.71 8.53 5.47
C THR A 25 -33.17 7.51 4.48
N LYS A 26 -31.98 7.77 3.93
CA LYS A 26 -31.23 6.82 3.13
C LYS A 26 -29.87 6.61 3.77
N TYR A 27 -29.39 5.38 3.75
CA TYR A 27 -28.06 5.05 4.25
C TYR A 27 -27.37 4.01 3.36
N ALA A 28 -26.06 4.09 3.35
CA ALA A 28 -25.22 3.11 2.69
C ALA A 28 -23.92 2.93 3.49
N PHE A 29 -23.56 1.68 3.74
CA PHE A 29 -22.33 1.28 4.39
C PHE A 29 -21.59 0.30 3.50
N SER A 30 -20.27 0.43 3.42
CA SER A 30 -19.45 -0.56 2.73
C SER A 30 -18.15 -0.81 3.47
N LEU A 31 -17.75 -2.08 3.46
CA LEU A 31 -16.49 -2.59 3.98
C LEU A 31 -15.73 -3.23 2.84
N GLY A 32 -14.43 -2.96 2.75
CA GLY A 32 -13.55 -3.56 1.77
C GLY A 32 -12.28 -4.09 2.42
N TYR A 33 -11.81 -5.23 1.96
CA TYR A 33 -10.54 -5.83 2.29
C TYR A 33 -9.81 -6.23 1.02
N LEU A 34 -8.55 -5.86 0.91
CA LEU A 34 -7.65 -6.24 -0.16
C LEU A 34 -6.35 -6.77 0.43
N ASP A 35 -5.93 -7.95 0.00
CA ASP A 35 -4.62 -8.54 0.27
C ASP A 35 -3.99 -8.92 -1.07
N ASP A 36 -2.89 -8.28 -1.39
CA ASP A 36 -2.18 -8.46 -2.65
C ASP A 36 -0.72 -8.78 -2.36
N LYS A 37 -0.28 -9.97 -2.76
CA LYS A 37 1.13 -10.36 -2.76
C LYS A 37 1.71 -10.01 -4.12
N GLY A 38 2.75 -9.20 -4.10
CA GLY A 38 3.48 -8.85 -5.32
C GLY A 38 4.22 -10.03 -5.92
N VAL A 39 4.62 -9.89 -7.17
CA VAL A 39 5.45 -10.87 -7.88
C VAL A 39 6.86 -10.95 -7.30
N LEU A 40 7.41 -9.82 -6.85
CA LEU A 40 8.71 -9.80 -6.16
C LEU A 40 8.53 -10.27 -4.72
N ILE A 41 9.46 -11.12 -4.27
CA ILE A 41 9.52 -11.51 -2.85
C ILE A 41 9.56 -10.23 -1.99
N THR A 42 9.04 -10.29 -0.75
CA THR A 42 8.94 -9.17 0.20
C THR A 42 7.92 -8.08 -0.15
N THR A 43 7.34 -8.07 -1.33
CA THR A 43 6.31 -7.07 -1.67
C THR A 43 4.92 -7.54 -1.29
N LYS A 44 4.22 -6.72 -0.49
CA LYS A 44 2.85 -6.98 -0.02
C LYS A 44 2.07 -5.69 0.09
N PHE A 45 0.80 -5.76 -0.23
CA PHE A 45 -0.12 -4.65 -0.08
C PHE A 45 -1.41 -5.13 0.61
N LYS A 46 -1.77 -4.49 1.73
CA LYS A 46 -3.03 -4.74 2.43
C LYS A 46 -3.80 -3.46 2.60
N ARG A 47 -5.09 -3.50 2.32
CA ARG A 47 -5.97 -2.36 2.51
C ARG A 47 -7.28 -2.77 3.17
N TYR A 48 -7.66 -2.06 4.20
CA TYR A 48 -8.98 -2.09 4.80
C TYR A 48 -9.66 -0.77 4.49
N SER A 49 -10.90 -0.80 4.06
CA SER A 49 -11.66 0.39 3.75
C SER A 49 -13.06 0.33 4.34
N LEU A 50 -13.51 1.46 4.84
CA LEU A 50 -14.85 1.68 5.38
C LEU A 50 -15.44 2.92 4.74
N ARG A 51 -16.69 2.85 4.30
CA ARG A 51 -17.47 4.02 3.88
C ARG A 51 -18.84 3.98 4.53
N ALA A 52 -19.29 5.13 4.97
CA ALA A 52 -20.61 5.35 5.52
C ALA A 52 -21.21 6.61 4.93
N ASN A 53 -22.44 6.53 4.46
CA ASN A 53 -23.21 7.68 3.98
C ASN A 53 -24.60 7.63 4.59
N VAL A 54 -25.10 8.77 5.04
CA VAL A 54 -26.44 8.91 5.55
C VAL A 54 -27.01 10.24 5.05
N ASP A 55 -28.19 10.17 4.47
CA ASP A 55 -28.97 11.33 4.02
C ASP A 55 -30.33 11.29 4.73
N HIS A 56 -30.74 12.41 5.30
CA HIS A 56 -31.98 12.53 6.03
C HIS A 56 -32.75 13.79 5.64
N SER A 57 -33.98 13.63 5.21
CA SER A 57 -34.94 14.72 5.01
C SER A 57 -35.65 14.99 6.32
N VAL A 58 -35.27 16.06 7.01
CA VAL A 58 -35.87 16.48 8.29
C VAL A 58 -37.34 16.84 8.06
N ASN A 59 -37.58 17.60 7.01
CA ASN A 59 -38.91 18.01 6.51
C ASN A 59 -38.82 18.33 5.01
N ASP A 60 -39.86 18.88 4.43
CA ASP A 60 -39.97 19.13 3.00
C ASP A 60 -39.01 20.25 2.50
N TRP A 61 -38.52 21.10 3.41
CA TRP A 61 -37.61 22.19 3.09
C TRP A 61 -36.19 22.00 3.68
N MET A 62 -35.89 20.93 4.45
CA MET A 62 -34.57 20.75 5.07
C MET A 62 -34.08 19.33 4.90
N LYS A 63 -32.89 19.20 4.33
CA LYS A 63 -32.14 17.94 4.18
C LYS A 63 -30.77 18.04 4.82
N LEU A 64 -30.40 17.03 5.54
CA LEU A 64 -29.08 16.85 6.15
C LEU A 64 -28.43 15.59 5.61
N GLY A 65 -27.13 15.62 5.44
CA GLY A 65 -26.41 14.40 5.10
C GLY A 65 -25.00 14.42 5.70
N ALA A 66 -24.51 13.24 5.89
CA ALA A 66 -23.14 13.01 6.35
C ALA A 66 -22.53 11.82 5.62
N SER A 67 -21.27 11.96 5.28
CA SER A 67 -20.47 10.87 4.72
C SER A 67 -19.12 10.80 5.41
N ALA A 68 -18.62 9.59 5.57
CA ALA A 68 -17.29 9.34 6.10
C ALA A 68 -16.64 8.20 5.34
N SER A 69 -15.35 8.31 5.07
CA SER A 69 -14.54 7.22 4.54
C SER A 69 -13.25 7.09 5.34
N TYR A 70 -12.86 5.87 5.58
CA TYR A 70 -11.62 5.52 6.24
C TYR A 70 -10.89 4.45 5.44
N ALA A 71 -9.61 4.60 5.22
CA ALA A 71 -8.77 3.58 4.64
C ALA A 71 -7.50 3.39 5.48
N TYR A 72 -7.22 2.15 5.78
CA TYR A 72 -5.95 1.74 6.37
C TYR A 72 -5.20 0.90 5.34
N THR A 73 -4.02 1.35 4.97
CA THR A 73 -3.16 0.66 4.01
C THR A 73 -1.84 0.31 4.69
N ASN A 74 -1.39 -0.92 4.49
CA ASN A 74 -0.07 -1.38 4.89
C ASN A 74 0.62 -1.96 3.66
N GLN A 75 1.68 -1.31 3.23
CA GLN A 75 2.44 -1.68 2.05
C GLN A 75 3.88 -1.99 2.44
N ASN A 76 4.36 -3.16 2.03
CA ASN A 76 5.77 -3.48 1.98
C ASN A 76 6.23 -3.42 0.54
N SER A 77 7.29 -2.69 0.29
CA SER A 77 7.95 -2.64 -1.02
C SER A 77 9.45 -2.81 -0.83
N SER A 78 10.13 -3.39 -1.82
CA SER A 78 11.58 -3.31 -1.87
C SER A 78 11.98 -1.84 -1.91
N GLN A 79 13.08 -1.49 -1.24
CA GLN A 79 13.59 -0.14 -1.35
C GLN A 79 14.04 0.10 -2.80
N TYR A 80 13.39 1.03 -3.46
CA TYR A 80 13.90 1.57 -4.70
C TYR A 80 14.98 2.60 -4.34
N SER A 81 16.22 2.26 -4.59
CA SER A 81 17.21 3.30 -4.77
C SER A 81 16.99 3.89 -6.18
N ASP A 82 17.06 5.20 -6.32
CA ASP A 82 17.06 5.87 -7.63
C ASP A 82 18.28 5.46 -8.49
N THR A 83 19.18 4.71 -7.92
CA THR A 83 20.34 4.13 -8.60
C THR A 83 19.95 2.80 -9.24
N GLN A 84 20.41 2.57 -10.45
CA GLN A 84 20.22 1.33 -11.20
C GLN A 84 20.62 0.09 -10.39
N THR A 85 21.64 0.20 -9.56
CA THR A 85 22.22 -0.86 -8.73
C THR A 85 21.36 -1.21 -7.51
N GLY A 86 20.56 -0.28 -7.01
CA GLY A 86 19.64 -0.53 -5.88
C GLY A 86 18.32 -1.15 -6.27
N ASN A 87 18.00 -1.19 -7.57
CA ASN A 87 16.77 -1.80 -8.07
C ASN A 87 17.01 -3.29 -8.35
N ALA A 88 16.47 -4.14 -7.48
CA ALA A 88 16.65 -5.59 -7.59
C ALA A 88 16.15 -6.17 -8.92
N TRP A 89 15.07 -5.65 -9.47
CA TRP A 89 14.52 -6.08 -10.75
C TRP A 89 15.44 -5.72 -11.91
N TYR A 90 15.91 -4.47 -11.94
CA TYR A 90 16.85 -4.00 -12.94
C TYR A 90 18.14 -4.80 -12.89
N THR A 91 18.73 -4.91 -11.71
CA THR A 91 19.97 -5.67 -11.50
C THR A 91 19.82 -7.13 -11.91
N GLY A 92 18.69 -7.77 -11.58
CA GLY A 92 18.42 -9.15 -11.97
C GLY A 92 18.34 -9.39 -13.48
N GLN A 93 17.97 -8.37 -14.26
CA GLN A 93 17.94 -8.47 -15.72
C GLN A 93 19.33 -8.30 -16.37
N PHE A 94 20.19 -7.52 -15.76
CA PHE A 94 21.51 -7.18 -16.32
C PHE A 94 22.66 -8.02 -15.75
N MET A 95 22.39 -8.75 -14.66
CA MET A 95 23.40 -9.63 -14.08
C MET A 95 23.65 -10.82 -15.01
N ALA A 96 24.90 -11.05 -15.35
CA ALA A 96 25.28 -12.21 -16.16
C ALA A 96 25.00 -13.51 -15.38
N PRO A 97 24.45 -14.55 -16.02
CA PRO A 97 24.06 -15.80 -15.38
C PRO A 97 25.23 -16.60 -14.79
N ILE A 98 26.45 -16.21 -15.08
CA ILE A 98 27.67 -16.81 -14.52
C ILE A 98 27.96 -16.40 -13.08
N TYR A 99 27.30 -15.34 -12.57
CA TYR A 99 27.48 -14.90 -11.20
C TYR A 99 26.52 -15.66 -10.27
N PRO A 100 27.02 -16.46 -9.33
CA PRO A 100 26.16 -17.15 -8.38
C PRO A 100 25.60 -16.18 -7.34
N VAL A 101 24.42 -16.49 -6.82
CA VAL A 101 23.79 -15.72 -5.73
C VAL A 101 24.49 -16.00 -4.41
N TYR A 102 24.95 -17.23 -4.21
CA TYR A 102 25.56 -17.70 -2.98
C TYR A 102 26.98 -18.16 -3.23
N LEU A 103 27.85 -17.93 -2.26
CA LEU A 103 29.20 -18.50 -2.24
C LEU A 103 29.13 -20.03 -2.27
N LYS A 104 30.01 -20.63 -3.07
CA LYS A 104 30.13 -22.06 -3.20
C LYS A 104 31.54 -22.49 -2.87
N ASP A 105 31.67 -23.69 -2.27
CA ASP A 105 32.94 -24.38 -2.09
C ASP A 105 33.42 -25.04 -3.39
N ASP A 106 34.59 -25.66 -3.34
CA ASP A 106 35.20 -26.36 -4.48
C ASP A 106 34.36 -27.55 -4.98
N SER A 107 33.46 -28.08 -4.13
CA SER A 107 32.55 -29.16 -4.49
C SER A 107 31.25 -28.64 -5.15
N GLY A 108 31.04 -27.35 -5.17
CA GLY A 108 29.84 -26.69 -5.67
C GLY A 108 28.70 -26.60 -4.66
N ALA A 109 28.89 -26.97 -3.40
CA ALA A 109 27.94 -26.79 -2.32
C ALA A 109 27.92 -25.31 -1.83
N ASN A 110 26.79 -24.86 -1.33
CA ASN A 110 26.70 -23.51 -0.77
C ASN A 110 27.46 -23.41 0.54
N LEU A 111 28.28 -22.37 0.69
CA LEU A 111 28.91 -22.03 1.96
C LEU A 111 27.87 -21.55 2.95
N LEU A 112 27.97 -21.99 4.19
CA LEU A 112 27.08 -21.56 5.27
C LEU A 112 27.87 -20.71 6.27
N ASP A 113 27.17 -19.78 6.91
CA ASP A 113 27.70 -19.03 8.05
C ASP A 113 27.65 -19.85 9.33
N GLU A 114 28.13 -19.31 10.44
CA GLU A 114 28.09 -19.92 11.76
C GLU A 114 26.70 -20.26 12.29
N PHE A 115 25.65 -19.66 11.68
CA PHE A 115 24.23 -19.87 12.00
C PHE A 115 23.54 -20.84 11.03
N GLY A 116 24.25 -21.37 10.03
CA GLY A 116 23.72 -22.28 9.04
C GLY A 116 22.99 -21.59 7.87
N ASN A 117 23.09 -20.26 7.73
CA ASN A 117 22.54 -19.54 6.60
C ASN A 117 23.51 -19.56 5.42
N LYS A 118 22.96 -19.53 4.20
CA LYS A 118 23.77 -19.42 2.99
C LYS A 118 24.44 -18.05 2.92
N GLN A 119 25.75 -18.04 2.66
CA GLN A 119 26.50 -16.80 2.48
C GLN A 119 26.27 -16.23 1.07
N TYR A 120 26.02 -14.93 0.97
CA TYR A 120 25.84 -14.26 -0.32
C TYR A 120 27.20 -14.00 -0.99
N ASP A 121 27.23 -14.15 -2.32
CA ASP A 121 28.42 -13.80 -3.12
C ASP A 121 28.41 -12.31 -3.46
N TYR A 122 29.31 -11.55 -2.87
CA TYR A 122 29.52 -10.13 -3.12
C TYR A 122 30.72 -9.87 -4.03
N GLY A 123 31.25 -10.89 -4.69
CA GLY A 123 32.41 -10.76 -5.57
C GLY A 123 33.76 -10.63 -4.86
N GLU A 124 33.90 -11.19 -3.67
CA GLU A 124 35.16 -11.25 -2.95
C GLU A 124 36.16 -12.20 -3.65
N ASN A 125 37.46 -12.10 -3.32
CA ASN A 125 38.54 -12.97 -3.83
C ASN A 125 38.87 -12.83 -5.32
N GLY A 126 39.08 -11.58 -5.79
CA GLY A 126 39.56 -11.34 -7.15
C GLY A 126 38.48 -11.37 -8.24
N ARG A 127 37.25 -11.64 -7.88
CA ARG A 127 36.10 -11.39 -8.73
C ARG A 127 35.80 -9.88 -8.76
N PRO A 128 35.26 -9.33 -9.86
CA PRO A 128 34.82 -7.96 -9.87
C PRO A 128 33.90 -7.75 -8.68
N LYS A 129 34.14 -6.72 -7.88
CA LYS A 129 33.21 -6.35 -6.79
C LYS A 129 31.84 -6.10 -7.40
N ALA A 130 31.03 -7.09 -7.37
CA ALA A 130 29.62 -7.01 -7.70
C ALA A 130 28.79 -6.74 -6.43
N ALA A 131 29.36 -6.03 -5.45
CA ALA A 131 28.70 -5.72 -4.18
C ALA A 131 27.34 -5.09 -4.39
N ASN A 132 27.24 -4.25 -5.42
CA ASN A 132 25.98 -3.65 -5.84
C ASN A 132 25.08 -4.59 -6.66
N PHE A 133 25.53 -5.81 -6.93
CA PHE A 133 24.84 -6.75 -7.81
C PHE A 133 24.26 -7.96 -7.08
N ASN A 134 24.36 -8.03 -5.75
CA ASN A 134 23.68 -9.09 -5.05
C ASN A 134 22.19 -8.76 -4.94
N VAL A 135 21.47 -9.22 -5.94
CA VAL A 135 20.04 -8.98 -6.10
C VAL A 135 19.23 -9.47 -4.92
N VAL A 136 19.63 -10.58 -4.30
CA VAL A 136 18.88 -11.19 -3.18
C VAL A 136 19.08 -10.40 -1.89
N GLY A 137 20.31 -9.95 -1.63
CA GLY A 137 20.58 -9.07 -0.49
C GLY A 137 19.74 -7.79 -0.55
N ASN A 138 19.69 -7.15 -1.72
CA ASN A 138 18.93 -5.92 -1.92
C ASN A 138 17.41 -6.12 -1.89
N LEU A 139 16.90 -7.30 -2.21
CA LEU A 139 15.47 -7.60 -2.11
C LEU A 139 14.96 -7.62 -0.66
N TYR A 140 15.81 -7.98 0.29
CA TYR A 140 15.44 -7.94 1.70
C TYR A 140 15.52 -6.55 2.32
N ASP A 141 16.07 -5.57 1.60
CA ASP A 141 15.89 -4.18 1.93
C ASP A 141 14.44 -3.81 1.64
N ASN A 142 13.71 -3.46 2.66
CA ASN A 142 12.31 -3.15 2.50
C ASN A 142 11.90 -1.83 3.14
N SER A 143 10.88 -1.24 2.57
CA SER A 143 10.18 -0.09 3.13
C SER A 143 8.77 -0.52 3.48
N ASN A 144 8.40 -0.36 4.75
CA ASN A 144 7.04 -0.51 5.22
C ASN A 144 6.39 0.86 5.31
N GLU A 145 5.27 1.03 4.62
CA GLU A 145 4.47 2.24 4.66
C GLU A 145 3.08 1.93 5.19
N ILE A 146 2.71 2.60 6.26
CA ILE A 146 1.37 2.55 6.84
C ILE A 146 0.69 3.88 6.59
N LEU A 147 -0.35 3.87 5.78
CA LEU A 147 -1.18 5.02 5.49
C LEU A 147 -2.55 4.86 6.18
N ARG A 148 -2.92 5.85 6.98
CA ARG A 148 -4.26 6.00 7.56
C ARG A 148 -4.90 7.22 6.93
N ASP A 149 -5.89 6.99 6.12
CA ASP A 149 -6.59 8.03 5.39
C ASP A 149 -8.04 8.12 5.87
N ASN A 150 -8.34 9.21 6.57
CA ASN A 150 -9.69 9.61 6.95
C ASN A 150 -10.19 10.67 5.97
N SER A 151 -10.17 10.35 4.70
CA SER A 151 -10.66 11.27 3.69
C SER A 151 -12.18 11.27 3.63
N GLY A 152 -12.74 12.45 3.43
CA GLY A 152 -14.15 12.59 3.12
C GLY A 152 -15.08 12.51 4.33
N VAL A 153 -14.66 12.88 5.53
CA VAL A 153 -15.64 13.24 6.57
C VAL A 153 -16.31 14.52 6.13
N ARG A 154 -17.55 14.41 5.71
CA ARG A 154 -18.33 15.54 5.17
C ARG A 154 -19.71 15.54 5.78
N ALA A 155 -20.19 16.75 6.07
CA ALA A 155 -21.55 16.99 6.43
C ALA A 155 -22.11 18.09 5.51
N TYR A 156 -23.36 17.96 5.13
CA TYR A 156 -24.03 18.98 4.37
C TYR A 156 -25.43 19.26 4.92
N ALA A 157 -25.88 20.48 4.68
CA ALA A 157 -27.24 20.88 4.94
C ALA A 157 -27.78 21.61 3.70
N ILE A 158 -29.00 21.27 3.30
CA ILE A 158 -29.75 21.95 2.25
C ILE A 158 -31.00 22.48 2.90
N ILE A 159 -31.26 23.80 2.73
CA ILE A 159 -32.41 24.47 3.27
C ILE A 159 -33.10 25.21 2.08
N GLY A 160 -34.36 24.99 1.88
CA GLY A 160 -35.15 25.60 0.82
C GLY A 160 -35.80 24.62 -0.14
N GLY A 161 -36.26 25.05 -1.27
CA GLY A 161 -36.95 24.30 -2.30
C GLY A 161 -38.36 24.81 -2.55
N ASP A 162 -39.19 23.98 -3.18
CA ASP A 162 -40.55 24.33 -3.57
C ASP A 162 -41.60 24.21 -2.45
N SER A 163 -41.16 24.11 -1.20
CA SER A 163 -42.07 23.97 -0.06
C SER A 163 -42.82 25.26 0.22
N ASP A 164 -44.15 25.15 0.37
CA ASP A 164 -45.01 26.26 0.75
C ASP A 164 -44.68 26.81 2.17
N ALA A 165 -43.97 26.03 3.00
CA ALA A 165 -43.52 26.43 4.31
C ALA A 165 -42.49 27.59 4.30
N MET A 166 -41.85 27.86 3.15
CA MET A 166 -40.85 28.92 2.98
C MET A 166 -41.44 30.24 2.48
N GLY A 167 -42.73 30.31 2.15
CA GLY A 167 -43.43 31.56 1.75
C GLY A 167 -42.75 32.26 0.57
N ILE A 168 -42.27 33.51 0.81
CA ILE A 168 -41.58 34.35 -0.21
C ILE A 168 -40.27 33.74 -0.76
N PHE A 169 -39.73 32.74 -0.14
CA PHE A 169 -38.49 32.05 -0.58
C PHE A 169 -38.78 30.77 -1.39
N LYS A 170 -40.00 30.60 -1.90
CA LYS A 170 -40.35 29.47 -2.74
C LYS A 170 -39.44 29.43 -3.98
N GLY A 171 -38.85 28.24 -4.25
CA GLY A 171 -37.91 28.04 -5.34
C GLY A 171 -36.45 28.43 -5.03
N LEU A 172 -36.19 29.04 -3.86
CA LEU A 172 -34.83 29.36 -3.42
C LEU A 172 -34.28 28.24 -2.53
N SER A 173 -33.07 27.78 -2.80
CA SER A 173 -32.38 26.81 -1.92
C SER A 173 -30.98 27.30 -1.55
N PHE A 174 -30.61 27.05 -0.31
CA PHE A 174 -29.26 27.29 0.20
C PHE A 174 -28.62 25.96 0.61
N SER A 175 -27.38 25.72 0.16
CA SER A 175 -26.64 24.55 0.54
C SER A 175 -25.31 24.92 1.19
N THR A 176 -24.96 24.24 2.25
CA THR A 176 -23.67 24.36 2.91
C THR A 176 -23.03 22.99 3.05
N ASN A 177 -21.72 22.92 2.82
CA ASN A 177 -20.93 21.71 2.95
C ASN A 177 -19.75 21.98 3.90
N PHE A 178 -19.56 21.09 4.83
CA PHE A 178 -18.38 21.05 5.69
C PHE A 178 -17.63 19.75 5.42
N GLY A 179 -16.30 19.81 5.29
CA GLY A 179 -15.47 18.63 5.05
C GLY A 179 -14.15 18.73 5.79
N ALA A 180 -13.66 17.58 6.23
CA ALA A 180 -12.36 17.44 6.84
C ALA A 180 -11.68 16.16 6.28
N ASP A 181 -10.43 16.32 5.86
CA ASP A 181 -9.58 15.23 5.38
C ASP A 181 -8.34 15.16 6.27
N ILE A 182 -8.07 13.99 6.82
CA ILE A 182 -6.92 13.75 7.71
C ILE A 182 -6.18 12.54 7.19
N THR A 183 -4.95 12.76 6.75
CA THR A 183 -4.07 11.69 6.27
C THR A 183 -2.85 11.61 7.19
N ASN A 184 -2.56 10.41 7.67
CA ASN A 184 -1.38 10.11 8.47
C ASN A 184 -0.58 9.00 7.79
N MET A 185 0.67 9.28 7.43
CA MET A 185 1.59 8.34 6.81
C MET A 185 2.76 8.06 7.76
N ASN A 186 3.06 6.79 7.96
CA ASN A 186 4.24 6.36 8.69
C ASN A 186 5.05 5.43 7.78
N ARG A 187 6.31 5.79 7.53
CA ARG A 187 7.24 4.99 6.72
C ARG A 187 8.40 4.52 7.58
N THR A 188 8.67 3.23 7.55
CA THR A 188 9.82 2.62 8.19
C THR A 188 10.66 1.93 7.13
N SER A 189 11.93 2.28 7.05
CA SER A 189 12.89 1.68 6.13
C SER A 189 13.81 0.74 6.89
N TYR A 190 13.98 -0.46 6.36
CA TYR A 190 14.87 -1.47 6.89
C TYR A 190 15.90 -1.84 5.83
N TYR A 191 17.17 -1.77 6.22
CA TYR A 191 18.30 -2.21 5.42
C TYR A 191 18.81 -3.54 5.99
N ASN A 192 18.89 -4.54 5.14
CA ASN A 192 19.42 -5.83 5.50
C ASN A 192 20.94 -5.70 5.76
N PRO A 193 21.50 -6.29 6.83
CA PRO A 193 22.94 -6.32 7.05
C PRO A 193 23.74 -7.00 5.92
N TYR A 194 23.08 -7.77 5.08
CA TYR A 194 23.67 -8.39 3.87
C TYR A 194 23.48 -7.57 2.59
N HIS A 195 22.98 -6.38 2.71
CA HIS A 195 22.86 -5.40 1.64
C HIS A 195 24.22 -5.03 1.05
N GLY A 196 24.32 -4.91 -0.28
CA GLY A 196 25.57 -4.77 -1.00
C GLY A 196 26.39 -3.53 -0.65
N ASP A 197 25.76 -2.43 -0.28
CA ASP A 197 26.45 -1.17 0.06
C ASP A 197 27.05 -1.17 1.50
N GLY A 198 26.68 -2.13 2.35
CA GLY A 198 27.11 -2.18 3.75
C GLY A 198 28.52 -2.77 3.99
N LYS A 199 29.16 -3.35 2.98
CA LYS A 199 30.47 -4.00 3.09
C LYS A 199 31.59 -3.30 2.34
N SER A 200 31.49 -2.01 2.07
CA SER A 200 32.64 -1.22 1.64
C SER A 200 33.52 -0.86 2.85
N GLN A 201 34.26 -1.79 3.34
CA GLN A 201 35.46 -1.55 4.15
C GLN A 201 36.69 -2.05 3.43
#